data_8a371b1664b236d0b825f3b21614323d
#
_entry.id   8a371b1664b236d0b825f3b21614323d
#
_cell.length_a   1.000
_cell.length_b   1.000
_cell.length_c   1.000
_cell.angle_alpha   90.00
_cell.angle_beta   90.00
_cell.angle_gamma   90.00
#
_symmetry.space_group_name_H-M   'P 1'
#
loop_
_entity.id
_entity.type
_entity.pdbx_description
1 polymer ?
#
loop_
_entity_poly.entity_id
_entity_poly.type
_entity_poly.pdbx_seq_one_letter_code
_entity_poly.pdbx_strand_id
1 'polypeptide(L)'
;MSAGGSGAPAEGGVNSNYLLVLGIIGGLIGIYLTPILGATIGPLFGCLGAVCAIVWGADAIRRVASYGLGTGVPSIGYMSLGIATVGSLAGLGIVAVLPALGGLGILAPILGLIFTMIIAAIVAVVAVKLIGMKIPIMIKCTAEIAGAAALSIIGFSAAVAGSYDFVAILSAVIAPGFIAVFYIMNTMAIQHPFNACLGPNEDQVRTLKCAASCAFLSMIITGILAISAGGLAWFVIVIVGLIGWYISYKAFVAASCDAAASVKWAGLWPKVEE
;
A
#
# COMPACT_ATOMS: atom_id res chain seq x y z
N MET A 1 23.26 0.66 24.38
CA MET A 1 22.54 0.87 23.12
C MET A 1 23.36 0.21 22.02
N SER A 2 23.04 -1.03 21.67
CA SER A 2 23.73 -1.76 20.61
C SER A 2 23.34 -1.15 19.27
N ALA A 3 24.34 -0.74 18.50
CA ALA A 3 24.20 -0.30 17.13
C ALA A 3 23.41 -1.34 16.34
N GLY A 4 22.38 -0.89 15.65
CA GLY A 4 21.51 -1.72 14.84
C GLY A 4 22.32 -2.54 13.85
N GLY A 5 22.07 -3.82 13.87
CA GLY A 5 22.63 -4.74 12.90
C GLY A 5 22.27 -4.28 11.50
N SER A 6 23.25 -4.33 10.60
CA SER A 6 23.05 -4.20 9.16
C SER A 6 21.90 -5.10 8.76
N GLY A 7 20.82 -4.52 8.20
CA GLY A 7 19.63 -5.26 7.80
C GLY A 7 19.91 -6.25 6.67
N ALA A 8 20.63 -7.32 6.98
CA ALA A 8 20.64 -8.50 6.14
C ALA A 8 19.21 -9.09 6.16
N PRO A 9 18.62 -9.43 5.00
CA PRO A 9 17.35 -10.11 4.99
C PRO A 9 17.48 -11.38 5.84
N ALA A 10 16.50 -11.59 6.74
CA ALA A 10 16.39 -12.88 7.42
C ALA A 10 16.38 -13.99 6.35
N GLU A 11 17.02 -15.12 6.63
CA GLU A 11 17.06 -16.25 5.69
C GLU A 11 15.64 -16.55 5.18
N GLY A 12 15.43 -16.43 3.88
CA GLY A 12 14.12 -16.63 3.22
C GLY A 12 13.38 -15.36 2.81
N GLY A 13 13.90 -14.17 3.05
CA GLY A 13 13.27 -12.91 2.63
C GLY A 13 13.41 -12.61 1.13
N VAL A 14 12.48 -11.80 0.60
CA VAL A 14 12.51 -11.31 -0.79
C VAL A 14 13.32 -10.00 -0.84
N ASN A 15 14.13 -9.83 -1.88
CA ASN A 15 14.86 -8.58 -2.07
C ASN A 15 13.87 -7.41 -2.26
N SER A 16 14.01 -6.37 -1.43
CA SER A 16 13.12 -5.19 -1.45
C SER A 16 13.08 -4.47 -2.80
N ASN A 17 14.14 -4.57 -3.62
CA ASN A 17 14.12 -4.00 -4.96
C ASN A 17 13.15 -4.75 -5.89
N TYR A 18 12.98 -6.06 -5.73
CA TYR A 18 11.95 -6.79 -6.48
C TYR A 18 10.54 -6.37 -6.07
N LEU A 19 10.32 -6.12 -4.76
CA LEU A 19 9.04 -5.63 -4.27
C LEU A 19 8.72 -4.22 -4.77
N LEU A 20 9.73 -3.34 -4.85
CA LEU A 20 9.61 -2.02 -5.44
C LEU A 20 9.22 -2.11 -6.93
N VAL A 21 9.94 -2.94 -7.70
CA VAL A 21 9.65 -3.14 -9.13
C VAL A 21 8.26 -3.73 -9.33
N LEU A 22 7.91 -4.77 -8.55
CA LEU A 22 6.57 -5.35 -8.57
C LEU A 22 5.49 -4.33 -8.24
N GLY A 23 5.70 -3.51 -7.20
CA GLY A 23 4.76 -2.49 -6.78
C GLY A 23 4.53 -1.42 -7.83
N ILE A 24 5.60 -0.89 -8.43
CA ILE A 24 5.50 0.14 -9.47
C ILE A 24 4.92 -0.43 -10.76
N ILE A 25 5.52 -1.49 -11.29
CA ILE A 25 5.12 -2.04 -12.59
C ILE A 25 3.73 -2.69 -12.47
N GLY A 26 3.52 -3.52 -11.44
CA GLY A 26 2.23 -4.16 -11.20
C GLY A 26 1.12 -3.14 -10.95
N GLY A 27 1.40 -2.10 -10.16
CA GLY A 27 0.46 -1.01 -9.90
C GLY A 27 0.07 -0.27 -11.18
N LEU A 28 1.05 0.18 -11.97
CA LEU A 28 0.79 0.90 -13.22
C LEU A 28 0.09 0.02 -14.26
N ILE A 29 0.55 -1.21 -14.48
CA ILE A 29 -0.11 -2.14 -15.41
C ILE A 29 -1.57 -2.35 -14.99
N GLY A 30 -1.84 -2.60 -13.71
CA GLY A 30 -3.21 -2.77 -13.21
C GLY A 30 -4.09 -1.57 -13.51
N ILE A 31 -3.59 -0.36 -13.25
CA ILE A 31 -4.32 0.89 -13.51
C ILE A 31 -4.61 1.06 -15.01
N TYR A 32 -3.62 0.86 -15.87
CA TYR A 32 -3.78 1.03 -17.33
C TYR A 32 -4.67 -0.04 -17.96
N LEU A 33 -4.64 -1.28 -17.46
CA LEU A 33 -5.51 -2.34 -17.96
C LEU A 33 -6.98 -2.14 -17.55
N THR A 34 -7.26 -1.33 -16.53
CA THR A 34 -8.64 -1.09 -16.07
C THR A 34 -9.56 -0.62 -17.20
N PRO A 35 -9.30 0.46 -17.94
CA PRO A 35 -10.17 0.86 -19.03
C PRO A 35 -10.03 -0.02 -20.28
N ILE A 36 -8.89 -0.69 -20.49
CA ILE A 36 -8.61 -1.47 -21.71
C ILE A 36 -9.39 -2.78 -21.72
N LEU A 37 -9.50 -3.47 -20.58
CA LEU A 37 -10.11 -4.81 -20.49
C LEU A 37 -11.64 -4.76 -20.24
N GLY A 38 -12.23 -3.58 -20.31
CA GLY A 38 -13.68 -3.39 -20.20
C GLY A 38 -14.24 -3.50 -18.79
N ALA A 39 -15.52 -3.23 -18.65
CA ALA A 39 -16.19 -2.99 -17.39
C ALA A 39 -16.26 -4.21 -16.44
N THR A 40 -16.11 -5.42 -16.94
CA THR A 40 -16.22 -6.64 -16.09
C THR A 40 -14.86 -7.08 -15.52
N ILE A 41 -13.82 -7.08 -16.34
CA ILE A 41 -12.51 -7.64 -15.98
C ILE A 41 -11.49 -6.53 -15.65
N GLY A 42 -11.59 -5.39 -16.32
CA GLY A 42 -10.67 -4.27 -16.10
C GLY A 42 -10.53 -3.86 -14.64
N PRO A 43 -11.63 -3.64 -13.88
CA PRO A 43 -11.58 -3.29 -12.47
C PRO A 43 -10.81 -4.29 -11.59
N LEU A 44 -10.83 -5.57 -11.94
CA LEU A 44 -10.03 -6.59 -11.26
C LEU A 44 -8.53 -6.27 -11.33
N PHE A 45 -8.04 -5.85 -12.50
CA PHE A 45 -6.63 -5.51 -12.68
C PHE A 45 -6.23 -4.26 -11.89
N GLY A 46 -7.10 -3.24 -11.82
CA GLY A 46 -6.89 -2.09 -10.96
C GLY A 46 -6.70 -2.48 -9.48
N CYS A 47 -7.54 -3.38 -8.99
CA CYS A 47 -7.42 -3.93 -7.64
C CYS A 47 -6.15 -4.77 -7.45
N LEU A 48 -5.80 -5.64 -8.39
CA LEU A 48 -4.57 -6.46 -8.29
C LEU A 48 -3.32 -5.58 -8.34
N GLY A 49 -3.30 -4.54 -9.16
CA GLY A 49 -2.24 -3.54 -9.15
C GLY A 49 -2.11 -2.83 -7.80
N ALA A 50 -3.23 -2.48 -7.18
CA ALA A 50 -3.24 -1.92 -5.82
C ALA A 50 -2.68 -2.90 -4.78
N VAL A 51 -3.00 -4.20 -4.88
CA VAL A 51 -2.42 -5.25 -4.01
C VAL A 51 -0.89 -5.30 -4.14
N CYS A 52 -0.35 -5.27 -5.36
CA CYS A 52 1.10 -5.22 -5.59
C CYS A 52 1.74 -3.99 -4.95
N ALA A 53 1.12 -2.82 -5.10
CA ALA A 53 1.59 -1.57 -4.52
C ALA A 53 1.58 -1.61 -2.98
N ILE A 54 0.53 -2.16 -2.37
CA ILE A 54 0.41 -2.31 -0.91
C ILE A 54 1.53 -3.18 -0.35
N VAL A 55 1.84 -4.31 -0.99
CA VAL A 55 2.91 -5.21 -0.54
C VAL A 55 4.27 -4.51 -0.57
N TRP A 56 4.55 -3.71 -1.61
CA TRP A 56 5.73 -2.86 -1.66
C TRP A 56 5.75 -1.82 -0.52
N GLY A 57 4.64 -1.11 -0.29
CA GLY A 57 4.53 -0.10 0.77
C GLY A 57 4.76 -0.69 2.17
N ALA A 58 4.23 -1.88 2.43
CA ALA A 58 4.43 -2.60 3.69
C ALA A 58 5.89 -3.01 3.92
N ASP A 59 6.62 -3.41 2.87
CA ASP A 59 8.06 -3.64 2.97
C ASP A 59 8.83 -2.33 3.23
N ALA A 60 8.43 -1.24 2.60
CA ALA A 60 9.07 0.06 2.79
C ALA A 60 8.98 0.55 4.24
N ILE A 61 7.81 0.42 4.88
CA ILE A 61 7.65 0.83 6.28
C ILE A 61 8.36 -0.14 7.23
N ARG A 62 8.36 -1.44 6.94
CA ARG A 62 9.12 -2.43 7.69
C ARG A 62 10.63 -2.09 7.70
N ARG A 63 11.19 -1.68 6.57
CA ARG A 63 12.60 -1.30 6.45
C ARG A 63 12.95 -0.09 7.31
N VAL A 64 12.08 0.91 7.44
CA VAL A 64 12.29 2.02 8.38
C VAL A 64 12.26 1.50 9.82
N ALA A 65 11.33 0.63 10.11
CA ALA A 65 11.14 0.08 11.45
C ALA A 65 12.33 -0.76 11.93
N SER A 66 13.06 -1.43 11.02
CA SER A 66 14.25 -2.21 11.36
C SER A 66 15.39 -1.41 11.98
N TYR A 67 15.38 -0.08 11.82
CA TYR A 67 16.35 0.81 12.45
C TYR A 67 16.02 1.22 13.89
N GLY A 68 14.88 0.80 14.40
CA GLY A 68 14.46 1.03 15.77
C GLY A 68 12.99 1.37 15.89
N LEU A 69 12.36 0.84 16.93
CA LEU A 69 10.95 1.02 17.26
C LEU A 69 10.69 2.38 17.93
N GLY A 70 11.28 3.45 17.38
CA GLY A 70 10.96 4.79 17.84
C GLY A 70 9.55 5.21 17.46
N THR A 71 8.98 6.13 18.23
CA THR A 71 7.66 6.72 17.98
C THR A 71 7.53 7.39 16.60
N GLY A 72 8.66 7.63 15.92
CA GLY A 72 8.71 8.25 14.60
C GLY A 72 8.21 7.38 13.46
N VAL A 73 8.33 6.05 13.52
CA VAL A 73 7.98 5.16 12.40
C VAL A 73 6.47 5.15 12.11
N PRO A 74 5.57 5.01 13.10
CA PRO A 74 4.14 5.17 12.85
C PRO A 74 3.79 6.54 12.28
N SER A 75 4.42 7.61 12.79
CA SER A 75 4.19 8.99 12.29
C SER A 75 4.60 9.13 10.83
N ILE A 76 5.74 8.55 10.41
CA ILE A 76 6.18 8.52 9.02
C ILE A 76 5.16 7.80 8.15
N GLY A 77 4.65 6.67 8.60
CA GLY A 77 3.62 5.92 7.88
C GLY A 77 2.37 6.75 7.65
N TYR A 78 1.77 7.30 8.69
CA TYR A 78 0.55 8.14 8.59
C TYR A 78 0.77 9.39 7.75
N MET A 79 1.90 10.06 7.92
CA MET A 79 2.28 11.23 7.10
C MET A 79 2.37 10.84 5.62
N SER A 80 3.04 9.74 5.30
CA SER A 80 3.18 9.26 3.92
C SER A 80 1.83 8.91 3.30
N LEU A 81 0.94 8.25 4.05
CA LEU A 81 -0.41 7.90 3.60
C LEU A 81 -1.28 9.13 3.35
N GLY A 82 -1.18 10.15 4.23
CA GLY A 82 -1.86 11.43 4.03
C GLY A 82 -1.37 12.15 2.78
N ILE A 83 -0.05 12.23 2.58
CA ILE A 83 0.56 12.82 1.38
C ILE A 83 0.11 12.04 0.14
N ALA A 84 0.07 10.70 0.19
CA ALA A 84 -0.35 9.87 -0.92
C ALA A 84 -1.80 10.15 -1.35
N THR A 85 -2.70 10.30 -0.38
CA THR A 85 -4.11 10.56 -0.66
C THR A 85 -4.30 11.87 -1.42
N VAL A 86 -3.66 12.93 -0.96
CA VAL A 86 -3.76 14.25 -1.62
C VAL A 86 -2.92 14.30 -2.90
N GLY A 87 -1.69 13.80 -2.84
CA GLY A 87 -0.73 13.87 -3.95
C GLY A 87 -1.14 13.05 -5.17
N SER A 88 -1.71 11.86 -4.97
CA SER A 88 -2.23 11.03 -6.07
C SER A 88 -3.34 11.76 -6.84
N LEU A 89 -4.30 12.34 -6.11
CA LEU A 89 -5.43 13.07 -6.71
C LEU A 89 -4.97 14.38 -7.37
N ALA A 90 -4.04 15.11 -6.73
CA ALA A 90 -3.48 16.32 -7.32
C ALA A 90 -2.73 16.00 -8.62
N GLY A 91 -1.93 14.94 -8.64
CA GLY A 91 -1.21 14.52 -9.83
C GLY A 91 -2.12 14.11 -10.98
N LEU A 92 -3.20 13.38 -10.70
CA LEU A 92 -4.24 13.09 -11.69
C LEU A 92 -4.94 14.37 -12.16
N GLY A 93 -5.28 15.26 -11.23
CA GLY A 93 -5.99 16.50 -11.49
C GLY A 93 -5.20 17.51 -12.32
N ILE A 94 -3.87 17.57 -12.18
CA ILE A 94 -3.02 18.45 -12.97
C ILE A 94 -3.23 18.25 -14.47
N VAL A 95 -3.34 17.01 -14.93
CA VAL A 95 -3.57 16.70 -16.35
C VAL A 95 -4.97 17.14 -16.80
N ALA A 96 -5.96 17.01 -15.92
CA ALA A 96 -7.34 17.40 -16.25
C ALA A 96 -7.56 18.92 -16.30
N VAL A 97 -6.83 19.69 -15.45
CA VAL A 97 -7.03 21.15 -15.32
C VAL A 97 -6.14 21.97 -16.27
N LEU A 98 -5.04 21.39 -16.75
CA LEU A 98 -4.12 22.11 -17.65
C LEU A 98 -4.42 21.73 -19.11
N PRO A 99 -5.07 22.61 -19.91
CA PRO A 99 -5.44 22.31 -21.30
C PRO A 99 -4.23 21.93 -22.17
N ALA A 100 -3.06 22.50 -21.86
CA ALA A 100 -1.80 22.17 -22.54
C ALA A 100 -1.36 20.71 -22.32
N LEU A 101 -1.86 20.04 -21.29
CA LEU A 101 -1.57 18.64 -20.96
C LEU A 101 -2.70 17.68 -21.32
N GLY A 102 -3.80 18.16 -21.90
CA GLY A 102 -4.97 17.34 -22.22
C GLY A 102 -4.69 16.14 -23.14
N GLY A 103 -3.67 16.23 -24.00
CA GLY A 103 -3.16 15.13 -24.81
C GLY A 103 -2.31 14.11 -24.03
N LEU A 104 -1.94 14.39 -22.78
CA LEU A 104 -1.08 13.58 -21.93
C LEU A 104 -1.87 12.78 -20.87
N GLY A 105 -3.19 12.62 -21.04
CA GLY A 105 -4.03 11.88 -20.09
C GLY A 105 -3.53 10.49 -19.75
N ILE A 106 -2.87 9.83 -20.69
CA ILE A 106 -2.22 8.53 -20.45
C ILE A 106 -1.10 8.60 -19.39
N LEU A 107 -0.49 9.75 -19.16
CA LEU A 107 0.57 9.92 -18.15
C LEU A 107 0.01 10.23 -16.76
N ALA A 108 -1.28 10.46 -16.62
CA ALA A 108 -1.90 10.89 -15.35
C ALA A 108 -1.55 9.98 -14.16
N PRO A 109 -1.62 8.63 -14.24
CA PRO A 109 -1.22 7.74 -13.14
C PRO A 109 0.27 7.86 -12.79
N ILE A 110 1.13 8.01 -13.79
CA ILE A 110 2.58 8.20 -13.60
C ILE A 110 2.86 9.54 -12.92
N LEU A 111 2.17 10.59 -13.35
CA LEU A 111 2.29 11.91 -12.71
C LEU A 111 1.77 11.90 -11.28
N GLY A 112 0.69 11.18 -11.00
CA GLY A 112 0.19 10.96 -9.65
C GLY A 112 1.22 10.29 -8.75
N LEU A 113 1.88 9.25 -9.25
CA LEU A 113 2.98 8.58 -8.54
C LEU A 113 4.15 9.52 -8.29
N ILE A 114 4.71 10.12 -9.35
CA ILE A 114 5.93 10.95 -9.27
C ILE A 114 5.69 12.18 -8.39
N PHE A 115 4.58 12.89 -8.60
CA PHE A 115 4.22 14.06 -7.81
C PHE A 115 4.13 13.73 -6.32
N THR A 116 3.47 12.63 -5.98
CA THR A 116 3.36 12.16 -4.60
C THR A 116 4.73 11.84 -3.99
N MET A 117 5.56 11.09 -4.70
CA MET A 117 6.90 10.72 -4.21
C MET A 117 7.80 11.95 -4.00
N ILE A 118 7.73 12.95 -4.89
CA ILE A 118 8.49 14.21 -4.76
C ILE A 118 8.03 14.97 -3.51
N ILE A 119 6.72 15.16 -3.31
CA ILE A 119 6.21 15.86 -2.13
C ILE A 119 6.63 15.11 -0.85
N ALA A 120 6.48 13.80 -0.82
CA ALA A 120 6.87 12.99 0.32
C ALA A 120 8.38 13.09 0.61
N ALA A 121 9.22 13.08 -0.41
CA ALA A 121 10.66 13.29 -0.28
C ALA A 121 10.99 14.69 0.27
N ILE A 122 10.35 15.74 -0.23
CA ILE A 122 10.53 17.11 0.26
C ILE A 122 10.15 17.21 1.74
N VAL A 123 8.99 16.70 2.12
CA VAL A 123 8.53 16.70 3.52
C VAL A 123 9.50 15.94 4.41
N ALA A 124 10.01 14.79 3.95
CA ALA A 124 11.00 14.01 4.70
C ALA A 124 12.35 14.76 4.82
N VAL A 125 12.78 15.47 3.77
CA VAL A 125 13.98 16.33 3.84
C VAL A 125 13.80 17.44 4.87
N VAL A 126 12.64 18.09 4.89
CA VAL A 126 12.31 19.11 5.90
C VAL A 126 12.37 18.49 7.31
N ALA A 127 11.75 17.33 7.52
CA ALA A 127 11.78 16.64 8.80
C ALA A 127 13.22 16.30 9.26
N VAL A 128 14.07 15.84 8.35
CA VAL A 128 15.47 15.46 8.65
C VAL A 128 16.34 16.71 8.87
N LYS A 129 16.24 17.74 7.99
CA LYS A 129 17.16 18.87 7.98
C LYS A 129 16.76 20.01 8.90
N LEU A 130 15.46 20.31 9.00
CA LEU A 130 14.96 21.46 9.79
C LEU A 130 14.46 21.03 11.17
N ILE A 131 13.78 19.89 11.28
CA ILE A 131 13.26 19.38 12.56
C ILE A 131 14.32 18.54 13.30
N GLY A 132 15.32 18.02 12.58
CA GLY A 132 16.42 17.26 13.17
C GLY A 132 16.10 15.80 13.46
N MET A 133 15.11 15.21 12.78
CA MET A 133 14.79 13.78 12.92
C MET A 133 15.94 12.93 12.40
N LYS A 134 16.48 12.04 13.26
CA LYS A 134 17.63 11.18 12.93
C LYS A 134 17.19 9.73 12.69
N ILE A 135 16.34 9.52 11.70
CA ILE A 135 15.90 8.17 11.31
C ILE A 135 16.59 7.78 10.00
N PRO A 136 17.41 6.70 10.00
CA PRO A 136 18.07 6.22 8.79
C PRO A 136 17.07 5.91 7.67
N ILE A 137 17.49 6.07 6.42
CA ILE A 137 16.69 5.82 5.21
C ILE A 137 15.33 6.51 5.14
N MET A 138 15.04 7.45 6.06
CA MET A 138 13.73 8.10 6.19
C MET A 138 13.25 8.69 4.86
N ILE A 139 14.08 9.48 4.17
CA ILE A 139 13.69 10.18 2.92
C ILE A 139 13.26 9.16 1.86
N LYS A 140 14.09 8.13 1.65
CA LYS A 140 13.80 7.06 0.68
C LYS A 140 12.51 6.34 1.01
N CYS A 141 12.36 5.85 2.25
CA CYS A 141 11.20 5.06 2.64
C CYS A 141 9.92 5.88 2.69
N THR A 142 9.97 7.16 3.11
CA THR A 142 8.79 8.05 3.08
C THR A 142 8.27 8.20 1.64
N ALA A 143 9.18 8.42 0.68
CA ALA A 143 8.81 8.49 -0.73
C ALA A 143 8.24 7.16 -1.26
N GLU A 144 8.84 6.03 -0.90
CA GLU A 144 8.36 4.71 -1.32
C GLU A 144 6.99 4.37 -0.73
N ILE A 145 6.76 4.63 0.57
CA ILE A 145 5.46 4.40 1.21
C ILE A 145 4.38 5.26 0.55
N ALA A 146 4.69 6.54 0.32
CA ALA A 146 3.76 7.46 -0.33
C ALA A 146 3.47 7.05 -1.78
N GLY A 147 4.49 6.66 -2.54
CA GLY A 147 4.31 6.16 -3.91
C GLY A 147 3.48 4.89 -3.99
N ALA A 148 3.73 3.93 -3.10
CA ALA A 148 2.96 2.71 -3.00
C ALA A 148 1.49 2.98 -2.66
N ALA A 149 1.24 3.83 -1.67
CA ALA A 149 -0.11 4.23 -1.29
C ALA A 149 -0.82 5.00 -2.43
N ALA A 150 -0.10 5.87 -3.16
CA ALA A 150 -0.66 6.58 -4.31
C ALA A 150 -1.11 5.62 -5.41
N LEU A 151 -0.27 4.64 -5.79
CA LEU A 151 -0.66 3.63 -6.79
C LEU A 151 -1.83 2.77 -6.30
N SER A 152 -1.87 2.42 -5.03
CA SER A 152 -2.98 1.68 -4.45
C SER A 152 -4.28 2.50 -4.50
N ILE A 153 -4.24 3.77 -4.10
CA ILE A 153 -5.40 4.67 -4.15
C ILE A 153 -5.90 4.85 -5.58
N ILE A 154 -4.99 5.11 -6.53
CA ILE A 154 -5.35 5.25 -7.94
C ILE A 154 -5.92 3.93 -8.47
N GLY A 155 -5.34 2.78 -8.14
CA GLY A 155 -5.77 1.47 -8.57
C GLY A 155 -7.19 1.12 -8.11
N PHE A 156 -7.48 1.29 -6.82
CA PHE A 156 -8.84 1.09 -6.28
C PHE A 156 -9.83 2.13 -6.84
N SER A 157 -9.39 3.38 -6.98
CA SER A 157 -10.23 4.42 -7.57
C SER A 157 -10.57 4.12 -9.02
N ALA A 158 -9.58 3.69 -9.81
CA ALA A 158 -9.79 3.30 -11.19
C ALA A 158 -10.71 2.07 -11.30
N ALA A 159 -10.60 1.11 -10.38
CA ALA A 159 -11.47 -0.06 -10.35
C ALA A 159 -12.94 0.33 -10.14
N VAL A 160 -13.23 1.28 -9.23
CA VAL A 160 -14.60 1.76 -8.98
C VAL A 160 -15.11 2.65 -10.12
N ALA A 161 -14.25 3.53 -10.65
CA ALA A 161 -14.62 4.45 -11.74
C ALA A 161 -14.63 3.78 -13.13
N GLY A 162 -14.05 2.59 -13.28
CA GLY A 162 -13.80 1.96 -14.58
C GLY A 162 -12.77 2.70 -15.44
N SER A 163 -12.10 3.69 -14.90
CA SER A 163 -11.15 4.57 -15.59
C SER A 163 -10.20 5.23 -14.59
N TYR A 164 -8.99 5.56 -15.04
CA TYR A 164 -8.05 6.40 -14.28
C TYR A 164 -8.18 7.90 -14.62
N ASP A 165 -9.18 8.29 -15.42
CA ASP A 165 -9.48 9.68 -15.69
C ASP A 165 -9.93 10.42 -14.42
N PHE A 166 -9.39 11.62 -14.20
CA PHE A 166 -9.66 12.39 -12.98
C PHE A 166 -11.14 12.73 -12.82
N VAL A 167 -11.84 13.07 -13.90
CA VAL A 167 -13.26 13.45 -13.84
C VAL A 167 -14.12 12.23 -13.48
N ALA A 168 -13.78 11.06 -14.03
CA ALA A 168 -14.44 9.81 -13.66
C ALA A 168 -14.20 9.45 -12.19
N ILE A 169 -12.96 9.58 -11.70
CA ILE A 169 -12.62 9.36 -10.28
C ILE A 169 -13.29 10.41 -9.38
N LEU A 170 -13.33 11.67 -9.79
CA LEU A 170 -13.99 12.73 -9.04
C LEU A 170 -15.47 12.40 -8.79
N SER A 171 -16.18 11.94 -9.81
CA SER A 171 -17.60 11.61 -9.71
C SER A 171 -17.89 10.28 -9.00
N ALA A 172 -17.09 9.24 -9.27
CA ALA A 172 -17.37 7.89 -8.77
C ALA A 172 -16.75 7.61 -7.38
N VAL A 173 -15.72 8.34 -6.99
CA VAL A 173 -14.94 8.03 -5.77
C VAL A 173 -14.89 9.22 -4.80
N ILE A 174 -14.52 10.41 -5.30
CA ILE A 174 -14.29 11.57 -4.43
C ILE A 174 -15.63 12.15 -3.96
N ALA A 175 -16.56 12.42 -4.87
CA ALA A 175 -17.85 13.01 -4.55
C ALA A 175 -18.69 12.14 -3.58
N PRO A 176 -18.74 10.79 -3.71
CA PRO A 176 -19.39 9.94 -2.73
C PRO A 176 -18.60 9.77 -1.40
N GLY A 177 -17.38 10.27 -1.31
CA GLY A 177 -16.54 10.15 -0.11
C GLY A 177 -15.76 8.85 0.00
N PHE A 178 -15.72 7.98 -1.01
CA PHE A 178 -14.99 6.71 -0.97
C PHE A 178 -13.48 6.87 -0.84
N ILE A 179 -12.95 8.05 -1.16
CA ILE A 179 -11.53 8.35 -0.94
C ILE A 179 -11.11 8.19 0.52
N ALA A 180 -11.99 8.51 1.47
CA ALA A 180 -11.71 8.30 2.90
C ALA A 180 -11.61 6.81 3.24
N VAL A 181 -12.44 5.97 2.61
CA VAL A 181 -12.37 4.52 2.76
C VAL A 181 -11.03 4.00 2.22
N PHE A 182 -10.57 4.48 1.06
CA PHE A 182 -9.29 4.08 0.49
C PHE A 182 -8.09 4.52 1.35
N TYR A 183 -8.16 5.69 1.98
CA TYR A 183 -7.18 6.11 2.97
C TYR A 183 -7.12 5.14 4.16
N ILE A 184 -8.27 4.78 4.73
CA ILE A 184 -8.37 3.82 5.85
C ILE A 184 -7.85 2.44 5.43
N MET A 185 -8.21 1.96 4.25
CA MET A 185 -7.75 0.67 3.72
C MET A 185 -6.23 0.64 3.54
N ASN A 186 -5.63 1.73 3.03
CA ASN A 186 -4.17 1.82 2.94
C ASN A 186 -3.51 1.85 4.31
N THR A 187 -4.10 2.55 5.29
CA THR A 187 -3.63 2.54 6.67
C THR A 187 -3.65 1.12 7.25
N MET A 188 -4.73 0.39 7.04
CA MET A 188 -4.84 -1.00 7.47
C MET A 188 -3.86 -1.91 6.71
N ALA A 189 -3.72 -1.77 5.41
CA ALA A 189 -2.97 -2.71 4.60
C ALA A 189 -1.45 -2.44 4.57
N ILE A 190 -1.02 -1.20 4.67
CA ILE A 190 0.40 -0.81 4.65
C ILE A 190 0.96 -0.64 6.06
N GLN A 191 0.26 0.11 6.93
CA GLN A 191 0.74 0.44 8.27
C GLN A 191 0.56 -0.69 9.28
N HIS A 192 -0.61 -1.34 9.29
CA HIS A 192 -0.94 -2.36 10.29
C HIS A 192 -0.03 -3.61 10.23
N PRO A 193 0.35 -4.15 9.07
CA PRO A 193 1.21 -5.33 9.02
C PRO A 193 2.53 -5.17 9.76
N PHE A 194 3.12 -4.00 9.72
CA PHE A 194 4.28 -3.66 10.52
C PHE A 194 3.97 -3.74 12.02
N ASN A 195 2.88 -3.13 12.48
CA ASN A 195 2.48 -3.15 13.89
C ASN A 195 2.14 -4.57 14.38
N ALA A 196 1.51 -5.38 13.54
CA ALA A 196 1.11 -6.76 13.89
C ALA A 196 2.28 -7.74 13.94
N CYS A 197 3.41 -7.41 13.30
CA CYS A 197 4.57 -8.28 13.19
C CYS A 197 5.77 -7.78 14.01
N LEU A 198 5.55 -6.85 14.93
CA LEU A 198 6.58 -6.35 15.83
C LEU A 198 7.15 -7.47 16.70
N GLY A 199 8.45 -7.54 16.75
CA GLY A 199 9.20 -8.47 17.57
C GLY A 199 10.69 -8.13 17.51
N PRO A 200 11.54 -8.80 18.29
CA PRO A 200 12.99 -8.54 18.30
C PRO A 200 13.65 -8.77 16.93
N ASN A 201 13.01 -9.55 16.08
CA ASN A 201 13.41 -9.77 14.68
C ASN A 201 12.21 -9.50 13.79
N GLU A 202 12.21 -8.37 13.11
CA GLU A 202 11.14 -8.03 12.14
C GLU A 202 11.21 -8.99 10.96
N ASP A 203 10.29 -9.94 10.96
CA ASP A 203 10.18 -10.95 9.91
C ASP A 203 9.48 -10.36 8.68
N GLN A 204 10.25 -10.18 7.61
CA GLN A 204 9.72 -9.70 6.33
C GLN A 204 8.61 -10.62 5.80
N VAL A 205 8.80 -11.93 5.87
CA VAL A 205 7.88 -12.91 5.28
C VAL A 205 6.52 -12.83 5.97
N ARG A 206 6.50 -12.75 7.30
CA ARG A 206 5.26 -12.59 8.07
C ARG A 206 4.58 -11.25 7.78
N THR A 207 5.36 -10.16 7.74
CA THR A 207 4.85 -8.83 7.40
C THR A 207 4.21 -8.79 6.02
N LEU A 208 4.86 -9.38 5.01
CA LEU A 208 4.33 -9.43 3.64
C LEU A 208 3.06 -10.30 3.52
N LYS A 209 2.99 -11.43 4.23
CA LYS A 209 1.78 -12.27 4.29
C LYS A 209 0.61 -11.52 4.93
N CYS A 210 0.86 -10.78 6.02
CA CYS A 210 -0.14 -9.93 6.65
C CYS A 210 -0.60 -8.81 5.71
N ALA A 211 0.34 -8.12 5.06
CA ALA A 211 0.05 -7.07 4.08
C ALA A 211 -0.79 -7.58 2.91
N ALA A 212 -0.45 -8.74 2.36
CA ALA A 212 -1.23 -9.37 1.30
C ALA A 212 -2.66 -9.69 1.77
N SER A 213 -2.81 -10.23 2.97
CA SER A 213 -4.13 -10.50 3.57
C SER A 213 -4.96 -9.22 3.69
N CYS A 214 -4.39 -8.14 4.24
CA CYS A 214 -5.06 -6.85 4.36
C CYS A 214 -5.35 -6.21 2.98
N ALA A 215 -4.46 -6.39 1.99
CA ALA A 215 -4.66 -5.90 0.64
C ALA A 215 -5.81 -6.60 -0.09
N PHE A 216 -5.92 -7.92 0.04
CA PHE A 216 -7.07 -8.66 -0.50
C PHE A 216 -8.37 -8.35 0.22
N LEU A 217 -8.33 -8.09 1.53
CA LEU A 217 -9.50 -7.58 2.25
C LEU A 217 -9.93 -6.20 1.71
N SER A 218 -8.98 -5.32 1.45
CA SER A 218 -9.23 -4.01 0.81
C SER A 218 -9.83 -4.18 -0.59
N MET A 219 -9.38 -5.19 -1.35
CA MET A 219 -9.96 -5.55 -2.64
C MET A 219 -11.43 -6.01 -2.51
N ILE A 220 -11.77 -6.80 -1.51
CA ILE A 220 -13.16 -7.20 -1.23
C ILE A 220 -14.04 -5.97 -0.95
N ILE A 221 -13.57 -5.07 -0.09
CA ILE A 221 -14.29 -3.82 0.24
C ILE A 221 -14.48 -2.97 -1.03
N THR A 222 -13.43 -2.84 -1.87
CA THR A 222 -13.52 -2.12 -3.14
C THR A 222 -14.54 -2.76 -4.09
N GLY A 223 -14.59 -4.10 -4.14
CA GLY A 223 -15.60 -4.83 -4.91
C GLY A 223 -17.01 -4.52 -4.44
N ILE A 224 -17.24 -4.44 -3.13
CA ILE A 224 -18.54 -4.04 -2.56
C ILE A 224 -18.88 -2.58 -2.93
N LEU A 225 -17.92 -1.66 -2.88
CA LEU A 225 -18.12 -0.28 -3.30
C LEU A 225 -18.43 -0.18 -4.80
N ALA A 226 -17.85 -1.04 -5.63
CA ALA A 226 -18.09 -1.09 -7.08
C ALA A 226 -19.53 -1.50 -7.44
N ILE A 227 -20.32 -2.03 -6.52
CA ILE A 227 -21.76 -2.28 -6.71
C ILE A 227 -22.47 -0.98 -7.13
N SER A 228 -22.06 0.15 -6.55
CA SER A 228 -22.66 1.46 -6.86
C SER A 228 -22.43 1.90 -8.31
N ALA A 229 -21.37 1.39 -8.95
CA ALA A 229 -21.06 1.64 -10.35
C ALA A 229 -21.82 0.68 -11.31
N GLY A 230 -22.41 -0.40 -10.77
CA GLY A 230 -23.15 -1.42 -11.52
C GLY A 230 -22.27 -2.46 -12.21
N GLY A 231 -22.91 -3.51 -12.74
CA GLY A 231 -22.23 -4.55 -13.53
C GLY A 231 -21.73 -5.77 -12.74
N LEU A 232 -21.06 -6.69 -13.44
CA LEU A 232 -20.56 -7.95 -12.89
C LEU A 232 -19.16 -7.85 -12.28
N ALA A 233 -18.46 -6.74 -12.48
CA ALA A 233 -17.08 -6.55 -12.03
C ALA A 233 -16.93 -6.75 -10.52
N TRP A 234 -17.86 -6.27 -9.73
CA TRP A 234 -17.81 -6.41 -8.28
C TRP A 234 -17.83 -7.87 -7.81
N PHE A 235 -18.59 -8.76 -8.47
CA PHE A 235 -18.59 -10.19 -8.17
C PHE A 235 -17.19 -10.79 -8.38
N VAL A 236 -16.58 -10.48 -9.53
CA VAL A 236 -15.24 -10.99 -9.87
C VAL A 236 -14.23 -10.51 -8.85
N ILE A 237 -14.26 -9.22 -8.51
CA ILE A 237 -13.35 -8.62 -7.53
C ILE A 237 -13.52 -9.26 -6.15
N VAL A 238 -14.77 -9.42 -5.68
CA VAL A 238 -15.03 -10.01 -4.36
C VAL A 238 -14.60 -11.48 -4.32
N ILE A 239 -14.90 -12.28 -5.34
CA ILE A 239 -14.52 -13.70 -5.36
C ILE A 239 -13.00 -13.85 -5.37
N VAL A 240 -12.29 -13.13 -6.24
CA VAL A 240 -10.82 -13.18 -6.30
C VAL A 240 -10.22 -12.63 -5.01
N GLY A 241 -10.80 -11.57 -4.46
CA GLY A 241 -10.41 -11.02 -3.16
C GLY A 241 -10.56 -12.02 -2.03
N LEU A 242 -11.67 -12.76 -1.94
CA LEU A 242 -11.90 -13.79 -0.93
C LEU A 242 -10.90 -14.95 -1.04
N ILE A 243 -10.60 -15.39 -2.26
CA ILE A 243 -9.60 -16.45 -2.49
C ILE A 243 -8.22 -15.97 -2.05
N GLY A 244 -7.81 -14.78 -2.50
CA GLY A 244 -6.52 -14.20 -2.15
C GLY A 244 -6.39 -13.93 -0.65
N TRP A 245 -7.44 -13.39 -0.02
CA TRP A 245 -7.50 -13.20 1.43
C TRP A 245 -7.36 -14.52 2.19
N TYR A 246 -8.12 -15.53 1.82
CA TYR A 246 -8.07 -16.84 2.50
C TYR A 246 -6.67 -17.46 2.44
N ILE A 247 -6.05 -17.47 1.25
CA ILE A 247 -4.71 -18.04 1.06
C ILE A 247 -3.66 -17.25 1.85
N SER A 248 -3.66 -15.93 1.75
CA SER A 248 -2.66 -15.08 2.42
C SER A 248 -2.86 -15.05 3.93
N TYR A 249 -4.12 -15.02 4.41
CA TYR A 249 -4.44 -15.07 5.83
C TYR A 249 -4.00 -16.40 6.46
N LYS A 250 -4.33 -17.52 5.82
CA LYS A 250 -3.89 -18.85 6.29
C LYS A 250 -2.35 -18.95 6.35
N ALA A 251 -1.67 -18.42 5.34
CA ALA A 251 -0.21 -18.37 5.32
C ALA A 251 0.36 -17.45 6.42
N PHE A 252 -0.32 -16.33 6.72
CA PHE A 252 0.06 -15.42 7.81
C PHE A 252 -0.13 -16.08 9.18
N VAL A 253 -1.26 -16.75 9.40
CA VAL A 253 -1.52 -17.46 10.67
C VAL A 253 -0.47 -18.55 10.90
N ALA A 254 -0.16 -19.38 9.90
CA ALA A 254 0.88 -20.39 10.00
C ALA A 254 2.23 -19.79 10.40
N ALA A 255 2.68 -18.73 9.69
CA ALA A 255 3.94 -18.07 10.03
C ALA A 255 3.92 -17.41 11.42
N SER A 256 2.76 -16.97 11.90
CA SER A 256 2.61 -16.40 13.25
C SER A 256 2.64 -17.47 14.34
N CYS A 257 2.08 -18.63 14.09
CA CYS A 257 2.18 -19.79 14.99
C CYS A 257 3.64 -20.28 15.10
N ASP A 258 4.33 -20.39 13.96
CA ASP A 258 5.75 -20.79 13.95
C ASP A 258 6.63 -19.77 14.73
N ALA A 259 6.39 -18.47 14.54
CA ALA A 259 7.07 -17.43 15.28
C ALA A 259 6.76 -17.50 16.78
N ALA A 260 5.50 -17.74 17.17
CA ALA A 260 5.11 -17.88 18.57
C ALA A 260 5.76 -19.13 19.23
N ALA A 261 5.83 -20.23 18.52
CA ALA A 261 6.48 -21.45 19.02
C ALA A 261 7.98 -21.29 19.25
N SER A 262 8.65 -20.39 18.50
CA SER A 262 10.08 -20.10 18.66
C SER A 262 10.39 -19.23 19.88
N VAL A 263 9.41 -18.54 20.46
CA VAL A 263 9.58 -17.64 21.61
C VAL A 263 9.21 -18.37 22.89
N LYS A 264 10.20 -18.72 23.69
CA LYS A 264 10.02 -19.37 24.97
C LYS A 264 9.34 -18.48 26.03
N TRP A 265 8.31 -17.81 25.74
CA TRP A 265 7.53 -16.96 26.64
C TRP A 265 7.79 -15.44 26.46
N ALA A 266 6.78 -14.74 25.99
CA ALA A 266 6.78 -13.30 25.83
C ALA A 266 6.04 -12.54 26.96
N GLY A 267 5.76 -13.16 28.08
CA GLY A 267 5.20 -12.50 29.26
C GLY A 267 3.73 -12.08 29.22
N LEU A 268 3.13 -12.03 28.04
CA LEU A 268 1.73 -11.55 27.82
C LEU A 268 0.74 -12.70 27.58
N TRP A 269 1.23 -13.91 27.31
CA TRP A 269 0.38 -15.08 27.08
C TRP A 269 0.58 -16.10 28.19
N PRO A 270 -0.48 -16.65 28.75
CA PRO A 270 -0.33 -17.76 29.69
C PRO A 270 0.39 -18.91 28.98
N LYS A 271 1.27 -19.61 29.69
CA LYS A 271 1.80 -20.88 29.21
C LYS A 271 0.63 -21.76 28.84
N VAL A 272 0.58 -22.20 27.59
CA VAL A 272 -0.23 -23.35 27.22
C VAL A 272 0.51 -24.53 27.81
N GLU A 273 0.07 -25.00 28.96
CA GLU A 273 0.50 -26.28 29.49
C GLU A 273 -0.10 -27.34 28.57
N GLU A 274 0.75 -28.11 27.88
CA GLU A 274 0.37 -29.31 27.16
C GLU A 274 -0.09 -30.40 28.13
#